data_a131a82984e7354c37bf0556cc97778c
#
_entry.id   a131a82984e7354c37bf0556cc97778c
#
_cell.length_a   1.000
_cell.length_b   1.000
_cell.length_c   1.000
_cell.angle_alpha   90.00
_cell.angle_beta   90.00
_cell.angle_gamma   90.00
#
_symmetry.space_group_name_H-M   'P 1'
#
loop_
_entity.id
_entity.type
_entity.pdbx_description
1 polymer ?
#
loop_
_entity_poly.entity_id
_entity_poly.type
_entity_poly.pdbx_seq_one_letter_code
_entity_poly.pdbx_strand_id
1 'polypeptide(L)'
;MVILFDRFNLPKDVFEIIFSTPQQKIVAKELIKYLIDNKGEISKTIMSVFATKLHEGQYECILDDPPYKGRTVKLSYNKRQFYDRILTPMKSMGLINYDLYKKTYTISAKFSNDLLEIGLMWKHELRKMGAQV
;
A
#
# COMPACT_ATOMS: atom_id res chain seq x y z
N MET A 1 -11.96 -1.49 20.56
CA MET A 1 -10.57 -1.04 20.37
C MET A 1 -9.94 -1.83 19.25
N VAL A 2 -9.31 -1.13 18.32
CA VAL A 2 -8.59 -1.79 17.22
C VAL A 2 -7.10 -1.69 17.49
N ILE A 3 -6.43 -2.85 17.53
CA ILE A 3 -4.98 -2.93 17.69
C ILE A 3 -4.42 -3.49 16.38
N LEU A 4 -3.65 -2.67 15.67
CA LEU A 4 -3.06 -3.04 14.38
C LEU A 4 -1.91 -4.03 14.55
N PHE A 5 -1.17 -3.88 15.63
CA PHE A 5 -0.06 -4.76 16.00
C PHE A 5 0.23 -4.58 17.48
N ASP A 6 0.95 -5.52 18.07
CA ASP A 6 1.43 -5.40 19.43
C ASP A 6 2.95 -5.53 19.48
N ARG A 7 3.53 -5.33 20.67
CA ARG A 7 4.97 -5.37 20.90
C ARG A 7 5.62 -6.70 20.47
N PHE A 8 4.88 -7.79 20.60
CA PHE A 8 5.40 -9.13 20.34
C PHE A 8 5.13 -9.59 18.90
N ASN A 9 4.21 -8.94 18.22
CA ASN A 9 3.76 -9.28 16.88
C ASN A 9 3.85 -8.08 15.95
N LEU A 10 5.01 -7.42 15.92
CA LEU A 10 5.26 -6.36 14.95
C LEU A 10 5.25 -6.96 13.55
N PRO A 11 4.51 -6.36 12.62
CA PRO A 11 4.53 -6.85 11.25
C PRO A 11 5.93 -6.73 10.65
N LYS A 12 6.36 -7.76 9.95
CA LYS A 12 7.64 -7.77 9.25
C LYS A 12 7.55 -7.08 7.90
N ASP A 13 6.34 -6.92 7.39
CA ASP A 13 6.05 -6.32 6.10
C ASP A 13 5.06 -5.18 6.34
N VAL A 14 5.39 -3.99 5.85
CA VAL A 14 4.54 -2.79 6.02
C VAL A 14 3.13 -3.00 5.45
N PHE A 15 3.00 -3.80 4.40
CA PHE A 15 1.69 -4.07 3.80
C PHE A 15 0.76 -4.85 4.73
N GLU A 16 1.31 -5.58 5.71
CA GLU A 16 0.50 -6.29 6.72
C GLU A 16 -0.22 -5.35 7.68
N ILE A 17 0.24 -4.10 7.79
CA ILE A 17 -0.44 -3.08 8.60
C ILE A 17 -1.76 -2.65 7.94
N ILE A 18 -1.81 -2.69 6.61
CA ILE A 18 -2.93 -2.15 5.83
C ILE A 18 -3.84 -3.25 5.31
N PHE A 19 -3.27 -4.37 4.87
CA PHE A 19 -3.99 -5.43 4.19
C PHE A 19 -4.09 -6.69 5.03
N SER A 20 -5.30 -7.27 5.08
CA SER A 20 -5.59 -8.44 5.91
C SER A 20 -5.31 -9.77 5.21
N THR A 21 -5.25 -9.81 3.88
CA THR A 21 -5.05 -11.04 3.14
C THR A 21 -3.75 -11.04 2.35
N PRO A 22 -3.11 -12.22 2.15
CA PRO A 22 -1.91 -12.32 1.32
C PRO A 22 -2.16 -11.84 -0.12
N GLN A 23 -3.33 -12.13 -0.69
CA GLN A 23 -3.67 -11.70 -2.03
C GLN A 23 -3.71 -10.18 -2.17
N GLN A 24 -4.35 -9.50 -1.22
CA GLN A 24 -4.39 -8.03 -1.20
C GLN A 24 -2.99 -7.44 -1.12
N LYS A 25 -2.16 -8.01 -0.27
CA LYS A 25 -0.76 -7.59 -0.11
C LYS A 25 0.02 -7.72 -1.41
N ILE A 26 -0.12 -8.85 -2.11
CA ILE A 26 0.54 -9.09 -3.39
C ILE A 26 0.10 -8.06 -4.44
N VAL A 27 -1.21 -7.82 -4.56
CA VAL A 27 -1.75 -6.85 -5.52
C VAL A 27 -1.23 -5.44 -5.22
N ALA A 28 -1.21 -5.05 -3.94
CA ALA A 28 -0.70 -3.75 -3.53
C ALA A 28 0.78 -3.58 -3.88
N LYS A 29 1.60 -4.59 -3.63
CA LYS A 29 3.02 -4.56 -4.00
C LYS A 29 3.22 -4.43 -5.50
N GLU A 30 2.43 -5.16 -6.29
CA GLU A 30 2.52 -5.10 -7.75
C GLU A 30 2.11 -3.71 -8.26
N LEU A 31 1.12 -3.07 -7.64
CA LEU A 31 0.75 -1.71 -7.98
C LEU A 31 1.92 -0.74 -7.74
N ILE A 32 2.60 -0.85 -6.62
CA ILE A 32 3.77 0.00 -6.32
C ILE A 32 4.90 -0.25 -7.32
N LYS A 33 5.18 -1.51 -7.65
CA LYS A 33 6.18 -1.84 -8.67
C LYS A 33 5.83 -1.22 -10.03
N TYR A 34 4.56 -1.29 -10.40
CA TYR A 34 4.06 -0.71 -11.65
C TYR A 34 4.24 0.82 -11.66
N LEU A 35 3.95 1.48 -10.55
CA LEU A 35 4.20 2.91 -10.41
C LEU A 35 5.68 3.24 -10.54
N ILE A 36 6.55 2.49 -9.89
CA ILE A 36 8.00 2.68 -9.95
C ILE A 36 8.49 2.53 -11.39
N ASP A 37 8.02 1.52 -12.12
CA ASP A 37 8.38 1.28 -13.51
C ASP A 37 7.92 2.43 -14.43
N ASN A 38 6.94 3.20 -14.02
CA ASN A 38 6.43 4.37 -14.73
C ASN A 38 6.91 5.69 -14.11
N LYS A 39 8.09 5.67 -13.49
CA LYS A 39 8.73 6.84 -12.86
C LYS A 39 7.95 7.43 -11.69
N GLY A 40 7.17 6.59 -11.01
CA GLY A 40 6.41 6.97 -9.81
C GLY A 40 5.09 7.67 -10.07
N GLU A 41 4.65 7.75 -11.34
CA GLU A 41 3.41 8.45 -11.68
C GLU A 41 2.67 7.72 -12.80
N ILE A 42 1.37 7.52 -12.64
CA ILE A 42 0.49 7.01 -13.70
C ILE A 42 -0.79 7.83 -13.75
N SER A 43 -1.37 7.93 -14.96
CA SER A 43 -2.65 8.61 -15.14
C SER A 43 -3.81 7.76 -14.63
N LYS A 44 -4.96 8.40 -14.43
CA LYS A 44 -6.21 7.71 -14.09
C LYS A 44 -6.56 6.64 -15.13
N THR A 45 -6.32 6.93 -16.41
CA THR A 45 -6.57 5.98 -17.50
C THR A 45 -5.66 4.76 -17.40
N ILE A 46 -4.39 4.96 -17.13
CA ILE A 46 -3.43 3.85 -16.94
C ILE A 46 -3.77 3.02 -15.72
N MET A 47 -4.21 3.65 -14.63
CA MET A 47 -4.69 2.92 -13.45
C MET A 47 -5.87 2.02 -13.81
N SER A 48 -6.80 2.52 -14.61
CA SER A 48 -7.93 1.72 -15.07
C SER A 48 -7.50 0.53 -15.94
N VAL A 49 -6.49 0.72 -16.79
CA VAL A 49 -5.91 -0.37 -17.59
C VAL A 49 -5.29 -1.43 -16.68
N PHE A 50 -4.54 -1.02 -15.66
CA PHE A 50 -3.96 -1.94 -14.67
C PHE A 50 -5.05 -2.75 -13.98
N ALA A 51 -6.10 -2.08 -13.50
CA ALA A 51 -7.22 -2.74 -12.81
C ALA A 51 -7.97 -3.72 -13.74
N THR A 52 -8.13 -3.37 -15.02
CA THR A 52 -8.76 -4.23 -16.01
C THR A 52 -7.93 -5.48 -16.29
N LYS A 53 -6.61 -5.33 -16.42
CA LYS A 53 -5.71 -6.49 -16.59
C LYS A 53 -5.79 -7.45 -15.40
N LEU A 54 -5.86 -6.92 -14.19
CA LEU A 54 -6.06 -7.74 -12.99
C LEU A 54 -7.40 -8.48 -13.04
N HIS A 55 -8.46 -7.78 -13.42
CA HIS A 55 -9.80 -8.35 -13.49
C HIS A 55 -9.89 -9.50 -14.50
N GLU A 56 -9.22 -9.35 -15.63
CA GLU A 56 -9.18 -10.33 -16.70
C GLU A 56 -8.16 -11.46 -16.47
N GLY A 57 -7.35 -11.37 -15.40
CA GLY A 57 -6.29 -12.34 -15.14
C GLY A 57 -5.16 -12.27 -16.14
N GLN A 58 -4.93 -11.10 -16.77
CA GLN A 58 -3.91 -10.91 -17.81
C GLN A 58 -2.64 -10.23 -17.29
N TYR A 59 -2.58 -9.87 -16.01
CA TYR A 59 -1.41 -9.23 -15.44
C TYR A 59 -0.36 -10.27 -15.07
N GLU A 60 0.75 -10.29 -15.82
CA GLU A 60 1.87 -11.19 -15.55
C GLU A 60 2.89 -10.49 -14.65
N CYS A 61 3.38 -11.20 -13.64
CA CYS A 61 4.39 -10.68 -12.73
C CYS A 61 5.24 -11.82 -12.16
N ILE A 62 6.41 -11.45 -11.64
CA ILE A 62 7.28 -12.37 -10.91
C ILE A 62 7.11 -12.05 -9.43
N LEU A 63 6.68 -13.03 -8.63
CA LEU A 63 6.43 -12.85 -7.22
C LEU A 63 7.67 -13.20 -6.38
N ASP A 64 7.89 -12.40 -5.34
CA ASP A 64 8.96 -12.62 -4.37
C ASP A 64 8.47 -13.38 -3.13
N ASP A 65 7.15 -13.52 -2.98
CA ASP A 65 6.53 -14.15 -1.81
C ASP A 65 6.39 -15.67 -1.98
N PRO A 66 6.69 -16.47 -0.95
CA PRO A 66 6.40 -17.91 -1.00
C PRO A 66 4.88 -18.15 -1.13
N PRO A 67 4.44 -19.21 -1.82
CA PRO A 67 5.24 -20.24 -2.50
C PRO A 67 5.65 -19.88 -3.93
N TYR A 68 5.38 -18.66 -4.39
CA TYR A 68 5.52 -18.24 -5.79
C TYR A 68 6.87 -17.60 -6.11
N LYS A 69 7.80 -17.56 -5.16
CA LYS A 69 9.08 -16.86 -5.31
C LYS A 69 9.83 -17.27 -6.58
N GLY A 70 10.16 -16.26 -7.41
CA GLY A 70 10.88 -16.45 -8.64
C GLY A 70 10.07 -17.02 -9.80
N ARG A 71 8.77 -17.24 -9.63
CA ARG A 71 7.87 -17.75 -10.67
C ARG A 71 7.10 -16.63 -11.33
N THR A 72 6.95 -16.73 -12.66
CA THR A 72 6.03 -15.87 -13.39
C THR A 72 4.62 -16.39 -13.18
N VAL A 73 3.73 -15.53 -12.69
CA VAL A 73 2.32 -15.86 -12.47
C VAL A 73 1.42 -14.84 -13.13
N LYS A 74 0.22 -15.27 -13.51
CA LYS A 74 -0.84 -14.38 -13.94
C LYS A 74 -1.68 -14.04 -12.72
N LEU A 75 -1.65 -12.77 -12.33
CA LEU A 75 -2.36 -12.30 -11.16
C LEU A 75 -3.78 -11.91 -11.56
N SER A 76 -4.77 -12.32 -10.76
CA SER A 76 -6.17 -12.02 -10.97
C SER A 76 -6.77 -11.40 -9.71
N TYR A 77 -7.51 -10.32 -9.89
CA TYR A 77 -8.20 -9.65 -8.79
C TYR A 77 -9.38 -8.85 -9.34
N ASN A 78 -10.53 -8.90 -8.67
CA ASN A 78 -11.74 -8.21 -9.11
C ASN A 78 -11.51 -6.70 -9.17
N LYS A 79 -11.92 -6.06 -10.28
CA LYS A 79 -11.68 -4.64 -10.54
C LYS A 79 -12.32 -3.74 -9.47
N ARG A 80 -13.58 -3.99 -9.11
CA ARG A 80 -14.28 -3.22 -8.09
C ARG A 80 -13.60 -3.35 -6.72
N GLN A 81 -13.22 -4.57 -6.36
CA GLN A 81 -12.53 -4.82 -5.11
C GLN A 81 -11.13 -4.20 -5.11
N PHE A 82 -10.48 -4.13 -6.27
CA PHE A 82 -9.20 -3.44 -6.39
C PHE A 82 -9.34 -1.97 -5.98
N TYR A 83 -10.31 -1.25 -6.52
CA TYR A 83 -10.54 0.14 -6.16
C TYR A 83 -10.93 0.30 -4.69
N ASP A 84 -11.82 -0.54 -4.19
CA ASP A 84 -12.38 -0.41 -2.84
C ASP A 84 -11.43 -0.90 -1.75
N ARG A 85 -10.70 -2.00 -2.00
CA ARG A 85 -9.94 -2.70 -0.97
C ARG A 85 -8.42 -2.55 -1.10
N ILE A 86 -7.92 -2.09 -2.22
CA ILE A 86 -6.49 -1.89 -2.46
C ILE A 86 -6.18 -0.40 -2.62
N LEU A 87 -6.73 0.21 -3.66
CA LEU A 87 -6.38 1.59 -4.01
C LEU A 87 -6.87 2.61 -2.97
N THR A 88 -8.12 2.50 -2.54
CA THR A 88 -8.69 3.41 -1.54
C THR A 88 -7.92 3.39 -0.22
N PRO A 89 -7.62 2.22 0.40
CA PRO A 89 -6.78 2.19 1.59
C PRO A 89 -5.38 2.77 1.37
N MET A 90 -4.76 2.53 0.23
CA MET A 90 -3.43 3.08 -0.06
C MET A 90 -3.46 4.60 -0.17
N LYS A 91 -4.51 5.18 -0.74
CA LYS A 91 -4.70 6.62 -0.76
C LYS A 91 -4.97 7.17 0.64
N SER A 92 -5.86 6.52 1.39
CA SER A 92 -6.26 6.97 2.74
C SER A 92 -5.09 6.94 3.71
N MET A 93 -4.20 5.96 3.59
CA MET A 93 -3.02 5.84 4.45
C MET A 93 -1.82 6.67 3.96
N GLY A 94 -1.92 7.28 2.77
CA GLY A 94 -0.86 8.14 2.26
C GLY A 94 0.29 7.44 1.57
N LEU A 95 0.10 6.19 1.11
CA LEU A 95 1.09 5.49 0.28
C LEU A 95 1.08 6.00 -1.15
N ILE A 96 -0.10 6.34 -1.64
CA ILE A 96 -0.35 6.87 -2.97
C ILE A 96 -1.17 8.15 -2.85
N ASN A 97 -0.81 9.15 -3.64
CA ASN A 97 -1.56 10.41 -3.75
C ASN A 97 -2.26 10.49 -5.10
N TYR A 98 -3.48 11.01 -5.11
CA TYR A 98 -4.21 11.30 -6.35
C TYR A 98 -4.38 12.80 -6.52
N ASP A 99 -3.88 13.33 -7.64
CA ASP A 99 -4.01 14.74 -7.99
C ASP A 99 -5.26 14.91 -8.85
N LEU A 100 -6.25 15.63 -8.31
CA LEU A 100 -7.54 15.85 -8.98
C LEU A 100 -7.42 16.69 -10.25
N TYR A 101 -6.46 17.61 -10.30
CA TYR A 101 -6.28 18.49 -11.46
C TYR A 101 -5.57 17.79 -12.59
N LYS A 102 -4.48 17.11 -12.30
CA LYS A 102 -3.70 16.36 -13.30
C LYS A 102 -4.29 15.00 -13.60
N LYS A 103 -5.20 14.50 -12.74
CA LYS A 103 -5.79 13.15 -12.82
C LYS A 103 -4.70 12.08 -12.86
N THR A 104 -3.74 12.18 -11.94
CA THR A 104 -2.60 11.27 -11.86
C THR A 104 -2.44 10.71 -10.45
N TYR A 105 -1.92 9.49 -10.38
CA TYR A 105 -1.54 8.83 -9.14
C TYR A 105 -0.02 8.84 -9.00
N THR A 106 0.46 9.21 -7.82
CA THR A 106 1.91 9.25 -7.54
C THR A 106 2.21 8.53 -6.23
N ILE A 107 3.41 7.99 -6.12
CA ILE A 107 3.91 7.45 -4.86
C ILE A 107 4.10 8.64 -3.89
N SER A 108 3.68 8.46 -2.64
CA SER A 108 3.73 9.52 -1.63
C SER A 108 4.57 9.11 -0.42
N ALA A 109 5.29 10.07 0.13
CA ALA A 109 6.01 9.91 1.39
C ALA A 109 5.13 10.20 2.62
N LYS A 110 3.87 10.54 2.43
CA LYS A 110 2.96 10.96 3.50
C LYS A 110 2.78 9.88 4.56
N PHE A 111 2.70 8.62 4.14
CA PHE A 111 2.55 7.50 5.06
C PHE A 111 3.66 7.42 6.09
N SER A 112 4.92 7.46 5.65
CA SER A 112 6.05 7.41 6.58
C SER A 112 6.12 8.65 7.47
N ASN A 113 5.82 9.82 6.93
CA ASN A 113 5.82 11.05 7.70
C ASN A 113 4.75 11.03 8.78
N ASP A 114 3.56 10.53 8.48
CA ASP A 114 2.46 10.43 9.44
C ASP A 114 2.77 9.43 10.56
N LEU A 115 3.38 8.29 10.23
CA LEU A 115 3.78 7.32 11.25
C LEU A 115 4.87 7.86 12.19
N LEU A 116 5.84 8.59 11.63
CA LEU A 116 6.86 9.27 12.43
C LEU A 116 6.24 10.31 13.35
N GLU A 117 5.28 11.08 12.85
CA GLU A 117 4.57 12.08 13.64
C GLU A 117 3.79 11.44 14.79
N ILE A 118 3.11 10.32 14.53
CA ILE A 118 2.38 9.58 15.58
C ILE A 118 3.36 9.12 16.68
N GLY A 119 4.52 8.59 16.28
CA GLY A 119 5.54 8.18 17.24
C GLY A 119 6.05 9.34 18.09
N LEU A 120 6.24 10.50 17.48
CA LEU A 120 6.66 11.71 18.19
C LEU A 120 5.58 12.23 19.14
N MET A 121 4.30 12.08 18.80
CA MET A 121 3.19 12.47 19.68
C MET A 121 3.28 11.80 21.04
N TRP A 122 3.60 10.53 21.07
CA TRP A 122 3.76 9.80 22.33
C TRP A 122 4.92 10.36 23.17
N LYS A 123 6.05 10.61 22.55
CA LYS A 123 7.20 11.22 23.23
C LYS A 123 6.87 12.60 23.79
N HIS A 124 6.19 13.44 23.02
CA HIS A 124 5.76 14.77 23.47
C HIS A 124 4.80 14.68 24.66
N GLU A 125 3.86 13.74 24.60
CA GLU A 125 2.90 13.54 25.69
C GLU A 125 3.62 13.15 26.98
N LEU A 126 4.55 12.21 26.90
CA LEU A 126 5.35 11.79 28.06
C LEU A 126 6.16 12.96 28.65
N ARG A 127 6.76 13.79 27.79
CA ARG A 127 7.52 14.97 28.24
C ARG A 127 6.63 15.99 28.94
N LYS A 128 5.44 16.23 28.42
CA LYS A 128 4.44 17.11 29.04
C LYS A 128 4.04 16.62 30.44
N MET A 129 4.03 15.31 30.63
CA MET A 129 3.70 14.68 31.90
C MET A 129 4.91 14.54 32.84
N GLY A 130 6.08 15.02 32.43
CA GLY A 130 7.30 15.03 33.25
C GLY A 130 8.21 13.82 33.11
N ALA A 131 7.91 12.91 32.16
CA ALA A 131 8.77 11.76 31.94
C ALA A 131 9.95 12.13 31.01
N GLN A 132 11.10 11.51 31.28
CA GLN A 132 12.28 11.64 30.43
C GLN A 132 12.39 10.40 29.54
N VAL A 133 12.16 10.57 28.25
CA VAL A 133 12.23 9.49 27.25
C VAL A 133 12.88 9.97 25.98
#